data_909894940febdb8033fd85b5cf4c81b9
#
_entry.id   909894940febdb8033fd85b5cf4c81b9
#
_cell.length_a   1.000
_cell.length_b   1.000
_cell.length_c   1.000
_cell.angle_alpha   90.00
_cell.angle_beta   90.00
_cell.angle_gamma   90.00
#
_symmetry.space_group_name_H-M   'P 1'
#
loop_
_entity.id
_entity.type
_entity.pdbx_description
1 polymer ?
#
loop_
_entity_poly.entity_id
_entity_poly.type
_entity_poly.pdbx_seq_one_letter_code
_entity_poly.pdbx_strand_id
1 'polypeptide(L)'
;MTAMRESRLFLSEGGSSTVELAIILSVFLSMLFGIVNTGIVLWTMASLHYAAETSARCAAVGSTGCTDASSIKSYALDHYFGVSLGGTNPFSYSATGCGHTVTASYTYSLVIPMVGTYPLSLSTTACSP
;
A
#
# COMPACT_ATOMS: atom_id res chain seq x y z
N MET A 1 25.54 -62.15 2.76
CA MET A 1 25.19 -61.33 1.59
C MET A 1 23.72 -60.90 1.62
N THR A 2 23.13 -60.55 2.77
CA THR A 2 21.70 -60.25 2.90
C THR A 2 21.38 -58.94 3.62
N ALA A 3 22.39 -58.11 3.88
CA ALA A 3 22.23 -56.88 4.69
C ALA A 3 22.15 -55.55 3.90
N MET A 4 22.18 -55.61 2.56
CA MET A 4 22.22 -54.40 1.73
C MET A 4 20.91 -54.08 0.97
N ARG A 5 19.82 -54.80 1.26
CA ARG A 5 18.57 -54.63 0.52
C ARG A 5 17.47 -53.85 1.26
N GLU A 6 17.65 -53.66 2.57
CA GLU A 6 16.61 -52.99 3.37
C GLU A 6 16.72 -51.45 3.44
N SER A 7 17.91 -50.89 3.13
CA SER A 7 18.13 -49.43 3.22
C SER A 7 17.57 -48.63 2.03
N ARG A 8 17.00 -49.27 1.00
CA ARG A 8 16.44 -48.55 -0.15
C ARG A 8 14.95 -48.31 -0.11
N LEU A 9 14.25 -48.94 0.85
CA LEU A 9 12.79 -48.81 0.92
C LEU A 9 12.32 -47.57 1.73
N PHE A 10 13.18 -47.00 2.56
CA PHE A 10 12.86 -45.84 3.37
C PHE A 10 13.04 -44.48 2.64
N LEU A 11 13.68 -44.45 1.48
CA LEU A 11 13.94 -43.23 0.71
C LEU A 11 12.85 -42.87 -0.33
N SER A 12 11.85 -43.74 -0.52
CA SER A 12 10.87 -43.58 -1.59
C SER A 12 9.55 -42.92 -1.16
N GLU A 13 9.21 -42.93 0.11
CA GLU A 13 7.90 -42.38 0.56
C GLU A 13 7.96 -40.93 1.05
N GLY A 14 9.15 -40.44 1.42
CA GLY A 14 9.32 -39.06 1.88
C GLY A 14 9.28 -37.99 0.78
N GLY A 15 9.55 -38.37 -0.47
CA GLY A 15 9.67 -37.42 -1.58
C GLY A 15 8.33 -36.90 -2.10
N SER A 16 7.31 -37.72 -2.14
CA SER A 16 5.98 -37.35 -2.64
C SER A 16 5.28 -36.34 -1.73
N SER A 17 5.31 -36.60 -0.41
CA SER A 17 4.70 -35.72 0.60
C SER A 17 5.40 -34.36 0.68
N THR A 18 6.72 -34.31 0.50
CA THR A 18 7.48 -33.04 0.51
C THR A 18 7.17 -32.16 -0.69
N VAL A 19 7.01 -32.74 -1.88
CA VAL A 19 6.64 -32.02 -3.10
C VAL A 19 5.21 -31.48 -3.00
N GLU A 20 4.30 -32.26 -2.48
CA GLU A 20 2.89 -31.84 -2.28
C GLU A 20 2.84 -30.67 -1.30
N LEU A 21 3.54 -30.74 -0.17
CA LEU A 21 3.63 -29.67 0.80
C LEU A 21 4.24 -28.39 0.18
N ALA A 22 5.26 -28.51 -0.63
CA ALA A 22 5.91 -27.37 -1.29
C ALA A 22 4.96 -26.62 -2.22
N ILE A 23 4.13 -27.34 -2.99
CA ILE A 23 3.13 -26.74 -3.87
C ILE A 23 2.05 -26.02 -3.06
N ILE A 24 1.50 -26.67 -2.06
CA ILE A 24 0.47 -26.08 -1.20
C ILE A 24 1.01 -24.83 -0.49
N LEU A 25 2.24 -24.91 0.03
CA LEU A 25 2.86 -23.79 0.73
C LEU A 25 3.11 -22.59 -0.19
N SER A 26 3.53 -22.82 -1.43
CA SER A 26 3.76 -21.73 -2.39
C SER A 26 2.47 -20.98 -2.75
N VAL A 27 1.37 -21.71 -2.94
CA VAL A 27 0.05 -21.12 -3.20
C VAL A 27 -0.44 -20.35 -1.97
N PHE A 28 -0.29 -20.92 -0.78
CA PHE A 28 -0.68 -20.28 0.47
C PHE A 28 0.09 -18.99 0.72
N LEU A 29 1.41 -18.99 0.55
CA LEU A 29 2.24 -17.79 0.69
C LEU A 29 1.88 -16.72 -0.34
N SER A 30 1.63 -17.10 -1.59
CA SER A 30 1.19 -16.15 -2.62
C SER A 30 -0.11 -15.46 -2.25
N MET A 31 -1.07 -16.21 -1.70
CA MET A 31 -2.35 -15.67 -1.22
C MET A 31 -2.15 -14.72 -0.03
N LEU A 32 -1.31 -15.10 0.95
CA LEU A 32 -0.98 -14.23 2.08
C LEU A 32 -0.35 -12.90 1.62
N PHE A 33 0.63 -12.96 0.72
CA PHE A 33 1.26 -11.76 0.18
C PHE A 33 0.24 -10.88 -0.57
N GLY A 34 -0.69 -11.47 -1.30
CA GLY A 34 -1.77 -10.75 -1.98
C GLY A 34 -2.65 -9.98 -1.00
N ILE A 35 -3.08 -10.63 0.09
CA ILE A 35 -3.90 -10.00 1.13
C ILE A 35 -3.16 -8.85 1.81
N VAL A 36 -1.90 -9.07 2.21
CA VAL A 36 -1.08 -8.04 2.88
C VAL A 36 -0.87 -6.83 1.97
N ASN A 37 -0.50 -7.03 0.70
CA ASN A 37 -0.32 -5.93 -0.25
C ASN A 37 -1.61 -5.15 -0.49
N THR A 38 -2.75 -5.83 -0.63
CA THR A 38 -4.05 -5.18 -0.76
C THR A 38 -4.38 -4.35 0.48
N GLY A 39 -4.12 -4.87 1.66
CA GLY A 39 -4.29 -4.15 2.92
C GLY A 39 -3.46 -2.87 2.99
N ILE A 40 -2.20 -2.92 2.58
CA ILE A 40 -1.31 -1.74 2.54
C ILE A 40 -1.82 -0.68 1.55
N VAL A 41 -2.28 -1.09 0.37
CA VAL A 41 -2.85 -0.17 -0.64
C VAL A 41 -4.10 0.53 -0.09
N LEU A 42 -5.03 -0.21 0.50
CA LEU A 42 -6.25 0.34 1.08
C LEU A 42 -5.96 1.28 2.24
N TRP A 43 -5.02 0.91 3.11
CA TRP A 43 -4.57 1.76 4.20
C TRP A 43 -3.96 3.08 3.70
N THR A 44 -3.11 2.99 2.68
CA THR A 44 -2.49 4.17 2.06
C THR A 44 -3.54 5.08 1.43
N MET A 45 -4.51 4.51 0.71
CA MET A 45 -5.61 5.27 0.09
C MET A 45 -6.48 5.97 1.14
N ALA A 46 -6.83 5.27 2.23
CA ALA A 46 -7.58 5.85 3.34
C ALA A 46 -6.84 6.99 4.02
N SER A 47 -5.53 6.83 4.22
CA SER A 47 -4.67 7.87 4.79
C SER A 47 -4.55 9.11 3.90
N LEU A 48 -4.40 8.93 2.57
CA LEU A 48 -4.39 10.03 1.61
C LEU A 48 -5.72 10.79 1.61
N HIS A 49 -6.82 10.04 1.66
CA HIS A 49 -8.17 10.64 1.70
C HIS A 49 -8.38 11.45 2.98
N TYR A 50 -8.04 10.89 4.13
CA TYR A 50 -8.14 11.57 5.42
C TYR A 50 -7.30 12.85 5.45
N ALA A 51 -6.04 12.79 5.01
CA ALA A 51 -5.16 13.94 4.98
C ALA A 51 -5.67 15.04 4.03
N ALA A 52 -6.18 14.69 2.86
CA ALA A 52 -6.77 15.63 1.91
C ALA A 52 -8.03 16.30 2.48
N GLU A 53 -8.92 15.53 3.10
CA GLU A 53 -10.17 16.03 3.67
C GLU A 53 -9.92 16.97 4.84
N THR A 54 -9.03 16.58 5.77
CA THR A 54 -8.67 17.39 6.92
C THR A 54 -8.03 18.71 6.51
N SER A 55 -7.17 18.68 5.49
CA SER A 55 -6.48 19.87 4.96
C SER A 55 -7.43 20.81 4.21
N ALA A 56 -8.39 20.27 3.45
CA ALA A 56 -9.41 21.07 2.78
C ALA A 56 -10.30 21.80 3.81
N ARG A 57 -10.68 21.11 4.89
CA ARG A 57 -11.41 21.74 6.00
C ARG A 57 -10.59 22.80 6.73
N CYS A 58 -9.31 22.52 6.98
CA CYS A 58 -8.41 23.49 7.60
C CYS A 58 -8.33 24.79 6.80
N ALA A 59 -8.24 24.67 5.46
CA ALA A 59 -8.23 25.80 4.54
C ALA A 59 -9.56 26.58 4.55
N ALA A 60 -10.70 25.90 4.59
CA ALA A 60 -12.02 26.50 4.59
C ALA A 60 -12.31 27.31 5.87
N VAL A 61 -11.83 26.81 7.02
CA VAL A 61 -11.99 27.50 8.32
C VAL A 61 -10.99 28.64 8.48
N GLY A 62 -9.96 28.74 7.63
CA GLY A 62 -8.94 29.78 7.69
C GLY A 62 -8.12 29.74 8.99
N SER A 63 -7.86 28.53 9.52
CA SER A 63 -7.07 28.36 10.75
C SER A 63 -5.62 28.81 10.54
N THR A 64 -4.94 29.20 11.61
CA THR A 64 -3.58 29.76 11.60
C THR A 64 -2.50 28.86 11.00
N GLY A 65 -2.81 27.56 10.80
CA GLY A 65 -1.91 26.58 10.16
C GLY A 65 -2.17 26.36 8.67
N CYS A 66 -3.21 26.98 8.07
CA CYS A 66 -3.64 26.74 6.70
C CYS A 66 -3.95 28.06 5.97
N THR A 67 -3.03 29.02 6.02
CA THR A 67 -3.20 30.36 5.46
C THR A 67 -2.81 30.46 3.98
N ASP A 68 -1.95 29.59 3.52
CA ASP A 68 -1.44 29.57 2.15
C ASP A 68 -1.30 28.13 1.61
N ALA A 69 -1.06 28.01 0.30
CA ALA A 69 -0.94 26.72 -0.36
C ALA A 69 0.20 25.85 0.19
N SER A 70 1.27 26.46 0.71
CA SER A 70 2.42 25.72 1.27
C SER A 70 2.11 25.17 2.64
N SER A 71 1.48 25.96 3.50
CA SER A 71 1.06 25.52 4.84
C SER A 71 -0.01 24.42 4.78
N ILE A 72 -0.97 24.52 3.84
CA ILE A 72 -1.99 23.50 3.63
C ILE A 72 -1.35 22.16 3.20
N LYS A 73 -0.37 22.19 2.29
CA LYS A 73 0.37 20.99 1.87
C LYS A 73 1.20 20.37 3.00
N SER A 74 1.83 21.20 3.85
CA SER A 74 2.56 20.73 5.03
C SER A 74 1.61 20.12 6.04
N TYR A 75 0.48 20.74 6.29
CA TYR A 75 -0.58 20.23 7.16
C TYR A 75 -1.10 18.88 6.68
N ALA A 76 -1.27 18.70 5.37
CA ALA A 76 -1.67 17.43 4.78
C ALA A 76 -0.61 16.32 5.03
N LEU A 77 0.68 16.64 4.92
CA LEU A 77 1.76 15.69 5.22
C LEU A 77 1.79 15.30 6.70
N ASP A 78 1.57 16.25 7.61
CA ASP A 78 1.57 16.00 9.07
C ASP A 78 0.40 15.07 9.48
N HIS A 79 -0.69 15.07 8.70
CA HIS A 79 -1.86 14.23 8.95
C HIS A 79 -1.87 12.94 8.12
N TYR A 80 -0.84 12.72 7.31
CA TYR A 80 -0.67 11.49 6.55
C TYR A 80 0.06 10.44 7.38
N PHE A 81 -0.54 9.25 7.49
CA PHE A 81 0.00 8.11 8.26
C PHE A 81 0.10 6.81 7.45
N GLY A 82 0.17 6.93 6.12
CA GLY A 82 0.36 5.79 5.20
C GLY A 82 1.83 5.39 5.05
N VAL A 83 2.14 4.72 3.94
CA VAL A 83 3.52 4.32 3.61
C VAL A 83 4.40 5.53 3.32
N SER A 84 5.71 5.37 3.46
CA SER A 84 6.67 6.45 3.17
C SER A 84 6.55 6.94 1.73
N LEU A 85 6.41 8.25 1.56
CA LEU A 85 6.21 8.92 0.27
C LEU A 85 7.52 9.22 -0.47
N GLY A 86 8.67 8.75 0.03
CA GLY A 86 9.96 8.93 -0.61
C GLY A 86 10.42 10.40 -0.71
N GLY A 87 9.92 11.29 0.17
CA GLY A 87 10.30 12.70 0.23
C GLY A 87 9.58 13.61 -0.78
N THR A 88 8.67 13.08 -1.59
CA THR A 88 7.83 13.86 -2.50
C THR A 88 6.49 14.20 -1.82
N ASN A 89 6.06 15.45 -1.91
CA ASN A 89 4.74 15.84 -1.40
C ASN A 89 3.68 15.51 -2.46
N PRO A 90 2.77 14.55 -2.22
CA PRO A 90 1.75 14.13 -3.18
C PRO A 90 0.54 15.06 -3.19
N PHE A 91 0.49 16.04 -2.27
CA PHE A 91 -0.67 16.92 -2.13
C PHE A 91 -0.54 18.17 -2.98
N SER A 92 -1.61 18.51 -3.69
CA SER A 92 -1.78 19.77 -4.41
C SER A 92 -3.03 20.49 -3.89
N TYR A 93 -2.95 21.81 -3.83
CA TYR A 93 -4.03 22.66 -3.39
C TYR A 93 -4.48 23.59 -4.51
N SER A 94 -5.77 23.79 -4.63
CA SER A 94 -6.39 24.78 -5.52
C SER A 94 -7.66 25.35 -4.91
N ALA A 95 -7.87 26.65 -5.09
CA ALA A 95 -9.12 27.31 -4.73
C ALA A 95 -9.98 27.43 -6.00
N THR A 96 -10.85 26.47 -6.25
CA THR A 96 -11.66 26.39 -7.47
C THR A 96 -13.07 25.87 -7.17
N GLY A 97 -14.03 26.30 -7.92
CA GLY A 97 -15.40 25.77 -8.07
C GLY A 97 -16.20 25.49 -6.80
N CYS A 98 -15.76 24.54 -6.00
CA CYS A 98 -16.42 24.16 -4.74
C CYS A 98 -15.84 24.86 -3.49
N GLY A 99 -14.78 25.66 -3.64
CA GLY A 99 -14.04 26.28 -2.51
C GLY A 99 -12.60 25.83 -2.42
N HIS A 100 -12.21 25.25 -1.30
CA HIS A 100 -10.85 24.78 -1.03
C HIS A 100 -10.69 23.30 -1.41
N THR A 101 -9.97 23.02 -2.48
CA THR A 101 -9.76 21.67 -3.02
C THR A 101 -8.34 21.20 -2.74
N VAL A 102 -8.19 20.04 -2.11
CA VAL A 102 -6.93 19.36 -1.93
C VAL A 102 -6.97 18.02 -2.69
N THR A 103 -6.04 17.84 -3.60
CA THR A 103 -5.88 16.59 -4.36
C THR A 103 -4.60 15.91 -3.95
N ALA A 104 -4.68 14.63 -3.59
CA ALA A 104 -3.53 13.78 -3.36
C ALA A 104 -3.36 12.83 -4.54
N SER A 105 -2.12 12.71 -5.05
CA SER A 105 -1.77 11.73 -6.07
C SER A 105 -0.45 11.06 -5.72
N TYR A 106 -0.46 9.73 -5.60
CA TYR A 106 0.70 8.94 -5.25
C TYR A 106 0.76 7.67 -6.08
N THR A 107 1.95 7.33 -6.57
CA THR A 107 2.17 6.08 -7.31
C THR A 107 2.80 5.05 -6.37
N TYR A 108 2.02 4.05 -6.02
CA TYR A 108 2.47 2.92 -5.22
C TYR A 108 3.05 1.82 -6.11
N SER A 109 4.24 1.33 -5.76
CA SER A 109 4.88 0.23 -6.47
C SER A 109 4.48 -1.11 -5.86
N LEU A 110 3.51 -1.78 -6.47
CA LEU A 110 3.06 -3.10 -6.04
C LEU A 110 4.08 -4.15 -6.49
N VAL A 111 4.67 -4.87 -5.55
CA VAL A 111 5.59 -5.97 -5.85
C VAL A 111 4.82 -7.28 -5.86
N ILE A 112 4.74 -7.90 -7.03
CA ILE A 112 4.11 -9.22 -7.21
C ILE A 112 5.22 -10.25 -7.35
N PRO A 113 5.35 -11.21 -6.42
CA PRO A 113 6.34 -12.28 -6.52
C PRO A 113 6.22 -13.00 -7.86
N MET A 114 7.35 -13.25 -8.52
CA MET A 114 7.48 -13.92 -9.84
C MET A 114 7.00 -13.13 -11.06
N VAL A 115 6.26 -12.03 -10.90
CA VAL A 115 5.74 -11.21 -12.01
C VAL A 115 6.51 -9.89 -12.14
N GLY A 116 6.91 -9.29 -11.02
CA GLY A 116 7.64 -8.02 -11.00
C GLY A 116 6.92 -6.90 -10.28
N THR A 117 7.31 -5.66 -10.60
CA THR A 117 6.77 -4.45 -9.97
C THR A 117 5.75 -3.79 -10.87
N TYR A 118 4.57 -3.52 -10.32
CA TYR A 118 3.47 -2.84 -11.02
C TYR A 118 3.20 -1.48 -10.38
N PRO A 119 3.28 -0.36 -11.13
CA PRO A 119 2.91 0.96 -10.61
C PRO A 119 1.39 1.10 -10.52
N LEU A 120 0.90 1.37 -9.32
CA LEU A 120 -0.52 1.62 -9.06
C LEU A 120 -0.70 3.09 -8.67
N SER A 121 -1.41 3.86 -9.49
CA SER A 121 -1.70 5.26 -9.20
C SER A 121 -2.88 5.37 -8.24
N LEU A 122 -2.63 5.95 -7.07
CA LEU A 122 -3.63 6.29 -6.06
C LEU A 122 -3.93 7.78 -6.16
N SER A 123 -5.18 8.16 -6.36
CA SER A 123 -5.59 9.54 -6.44
C SER A 123 -6.88 9.75 -5.66
N THR A 124 -6.92 10.83 -4.88
CA THR A 124 -8.11 11.26 -4.16
C THR A 124 -8.20 12.77 -4.15
N THR A 125 -9.43 13.30 -4.13
CA THR A 125 -9.71 14.74 -4.10
C THR A 125 -10.73 15.00 -3.02
N ALA A 126 -10.42 15.94 -2.15
CA ALA A 126 -11.33 16.44 -1.13
C ALA A 126 -11.60 17.93 -1.38
N CYS A 127 -12.83 18.35 -1.16
CA CYS A 127 -13.25 19.74 -1.29
C CYS A 127 -14.07 20.18 -0.10
N SER A 128 -13.79 21.39 0.38
CA SER A 128 -14.57 22.06 1.43
C SER A 128 -14.96 23.47 0.95
N PRO A 129 -16.25 23.80 1.02
CA PRO A 129 -16.76 25.13 0.67
C PRO A 129 -16.37 26.19 1.69
#